data_6af72e18406521436454fcab37691e9c
#
_entry.id   6af72e18406521436454fcab37691e9c
#
_cell.length_a   1.000
_cell.length_b   1.000
_cell.length_c   1.000
_cell.angle_alpha   90.00
_cell.angle_beta   90.00
_cell.angle_gamma   90.00
#
_symmetry.space_group_name_H-M   'P 1'
#
loop_
_entity.id
_entity.type
_entity.pdbx_description
1 polymer ?
#
loop_
_entity_poly.entity_id
_entity_poly.type
_entity_poly.pdbx_seq_one_letter_code
_entity_poly.pdbx_strand_id
1 'polypeptide(L)'
;MKCNDTGLEIIKVAEGFFSAPYYCPASIISIGFGATRGLDGRPLHMGVEPITQEEGETLLRRDVGVAERAVSRLIRVPLNENEFSALCSFVYNLGSGRLQSSTLRSLLNRNAPREQVADELPKWRRAGGRILPGLVRRRAAERALFLYDG
;
A
#
# COMPACT_ATOMS: atom_id res chain seq x y z
N MET A 1 14.89 -0.51 5.25
CA MET A 1 13.75 -0.75 6.16
C MET A 1 12.68 -1.52 5.42
N LYS A 2 11.93 -2.35 6.10
CA LYS A 2 10.86 -3.17 5.53
C LYS A 2 9.51 -2.81 6.12
N CYS A 3 8.45 -2.99 5.32
CA CYS A 3 7.09 -2.88 5.81
C CYS A 3 6.84 -3.99 6.84
N ASN A 4 6.35 -3.62 8.02
CA ASN A 4 6.10 -4.58 9.09
C ASN A 4 4.77 -5.31 8.89
N ASP A 5 4.50 -6.28 9.77
CA ASP A 5 3.30 -7.11 9.65
C ASP A 5 2.01 -6.30 9.78
N THR A 6 2.02 -5.25 10.60
CA THR A 6 0.84 -4.38 10.74
C THR A 6 0.54 -3.64 9.44
N GLY A 7 1.57 -3.10 8.78
CA GLY A 7 1.40 -2.47 7.47
C GLY A 7 0.93 -3.46 6.41
N LEU A 8 1.49 -4.67 6.40
CA LEU A 8 1.05 -5.72 5.48
C LEU A 8 -0.40 -6.12 5.73
N GLU A 9 -0.83 -6.17 7.00
CA GLU A 9 -2.21 -6.50 7.34
C GLU A 9 -3.19 -5.45 6.82
N ILE A 10 -2.84 -4.17 6.89
CA ILE A 10 -3.66 -3.10 6.30
C ILE A 10 -3.88 -3.37 4.80
N ILE A 11 -2.81 -3.72 4.10
CA ILE A 11 -2.90 -4.03 2.66
C ILE A 11 -3.78 -5.27 2.42
N LYS A 12 -3.55 -6.34 3.18
CA LYS A 12 -4.31 -7.60 3.03
C LYS A 12 -5.81 -7.39 3.25
N VAL A 13 -6.18 -6.65 4.28
CA VAL A 13 -7.58 -6.37 4.59
C VAL A 13 -8.23 -5.55 3.48
N ALA A 14 -7.50 -4.57 2.94
CA ALA A 14 -8.02 -3.70 1.89
C ALA A 14 -8.14 -4.42 0.54
N GLU A 15 -7.15 -5.25 0.18
CA GLU A 15 -7.11 -5.93 -1.11
C GLU A 15 -7.95 -7.22 -1.14
N GLY A 16 -8.01 -7.95 -0.03
CA GLY A 16 -8.60 -9.28 0.02
C GLY A 16 -7.74 -10.33 -0.68
N PHE A 17 -7.96 -11.60 -0.35
CA PHE A 17 -7.23 -12.71 -0.96
C PHE A 17 -8.07 -13.42 -2.01
N PHE A 18 -7.50 -13.62 -3.19
CA PHE A 18 -8.12 -14.36 -4.29
C PHE A 18 -7.18 -15.48 -4.72
N SER A 19 -7.58 -16.73 -4.52
CA SER A 19 -6.75 -17.89 -4.90
C SER A 19 -6.68 -18.08 -6.41
N ALA A 20 -7.71 -17.69 -7.14
CA ALA A 20 -7.77 -17.82 -8.60
C ALA A 20 -7.68 -16.43 -9.26
N PRO A 21 -7.20 -16.37 -10.51
CA PRO A 21 -7.11 -15.10 -11.22
C PRO A 21 -8.50 -14.48 -11.45
N TYR A 22 -8.56 -13.17 -11.40
CA TYR A 22 -9.77 -12.38 -11.60
C TYR A 22 -9.44 -11.04 -12.27
N TYR A 23 -10.46 -10.38 -12.82
CA TYR A 23 -10.29 -9.02 -13.32
C TYR A 23 -10.56 -8.03 -12.19
N CYS A 24 -9.57 -7.19 -11.87
CA CYS A 24 -9.77 -6.10 -10.91
C CYS A 24 -10.64 -5.00 -11.53
N PRO A 25 -11.09 -3.99 -10.74
CA PRO A 25 -11.91 -2.89 -11.29
C PRO A 25 -11.28 -2.15 -12.48
N ALA A 26 -9.95 -2.17 -12.59
CA ALA A 26 -9.24 -1.57 -13.73
C ALA A 26 -9.13 -2.53 -14.93
N SER A 27 -9.82 -3.67 -14.90
CA SER A 27 -9.80 -4.71 -15.95
C SER A 27 -8.42 -5.36 -16.14
N ILE A 28 -7.58 -5.35 -15.10
CA ILE A 28 -6.27 -6.00 -15.08
C ILE A 28 -6.42 -7.34 -14.37
N ILE A 29 -5.84 -8.40 -14.96
CA ILE A 29 -5.86 -9.73 -14.34
C ILE A 29 -4.98 -9.71 -13.10
N SER A 30 -5.56 -10.10 -11.96
CA SER A 30 -4.93 -10.05 -10.65
C SER A 30 -5.12 -11.37 -9.92
N ILE A 31 -4.28 -11.65 -8.93
CA ILE A 31 -4.35 -12.84 -8.09
C ILE A 31 -3.79 -12.52 -6.71
N GLY A 32 -4.13 -13.34 -5.71
CA GLY A 32 -3.62 -13.17 -4.35
C GLY A 32 -4.14 -11.87 -3.73
N PHE A 33 -3.24 -11.04 -3.26
CA PHE A 33 -3.55 -9.73 -2.66
C PHE A 33 -3.30 -8.59 -3.65
N GLY A 34 -3.76 -8.77 -4.89
CA GLY A 34 -3.65 -7.73 -5.92
C GLY A 34 -2.43 -7.85 -6.82
N ALA A 35 -1.73 -8.99 -6.83
CA ALA A 35 -0.60 -9.19 -7.71
C ALA A 35 -1.05 -9.28 -9.17
N THR A 36 -0.29 -8.65 -10.08
CA THR A 36 -0.56 -8.69 -11.52
C THR A 36 0.45 -9.57 -12.26
N ARG A 37 1.43 -10.13 -11.54
CA ARG A 37 2.43 -11.05 -12.06
C ARG A 37 2.49 -12.27 -11.17
N GLY A 38 2.79 -13.44 -11.78
CA GLY A 38 2.96 -14.69 -11.05
C GLY A 38 4.28 -14.76 -10.29
N LEU A 39 4.49 -15.91 -9.63
CA LEU A 39 5.73 -16.18 -8.89
C LEU A 39 6.95 -16.20 -9.82
N ASP A 40 6.77 -16.52 -11.09
CA ASP A 40 7.82 -16.51 -12.11
C ASP A 40 8.10 -15.09 -12.66
N GLY A 41 7.40 -14.08 -12.20
CA GLY A 41 7.53 -12.69 -12.65
C GLY A 41 6.84 -12.40 -13.97
N ARG A 42 6.14 -13.36 -14.57
CA ARG A 42 5.44 -13.17 -15.84
C ARG A 42 4.05 -12.60 -15.64
N PRO A 43 3.53 -11.84 -16.62
CA PRO A 43 2.14 -11.38 -16.56
C PRO A 43 1.18 -12.56 -16.43
N LEU A 44 0.10 -12.33 -15.68
CA LEU A 44 -0.94 -13.33 -15.46
C LEU A 44 -1.85 -13.45 -16.68
N HIS A 45 -2.48 -14.64 -16.80
CA HIS A 45 -3.62 -14.88 -17.69
C HIS A 45 -4.67 -15.65 -16.91
N MET A 46 -5.90 -15.70 -17.41
CA MET A 46 -7.01 -16.30 -16.65
C MET A 46 -6.88 -17.81 -16.48
N GLY A 47 -6.00 -18.45 -17.23
CA GLY A 47 -5.76 -19.89 -17.15
C GLY A 47 -4.68 -20.32 -16.17
N VAL A 48 -4.08 -19.40 -15.39
CA VAL A 48 -3.04 -19.78 -14.43
C VAL A 48 -3.64 -20.59 -13.28
N GLU A 49 -2.83 -21.48 -12.71
CA GLU A 49 -3.26 -22.30 -11.58
C GLU A 49 -3.56 -21.45 -10.35
N PRO A 50 -4.56 -21.85 -9.55
CA PRO A 50 -4.80 -21.20 -8.27
C PRO A 50 -3.58 -21.26 -7.36
N ILE A 51 -3.46 -20.29 -6.48
CA ILE A 51 -2.35 -20.20 -5.52
C ILE A 51 -2.84 -20.38 -4.10
N THR A 52 -1.91 -20.77 -3.23
CA THR A 52 -2.16 -20.84 -1.78
C THR A 52 -2.07 -19.45 -1.17
N GLN A 53 -2.58 -19.30 0.05
CA GLN A 53 -2.45 -18.03 0.77
C GLN A 53 -0.99 -17.71 1.05
N GLU A 54 -0.16 -18.71 1.33
CA GLU A 54 1.29 -18.51 1.51
C GLU A 54 1.95 -17.95 0.24
N GLU A 55 1.58 -18.50 -0.92
CA GLU A 55 2.06 -17.99 -2.20
C GLU A 55 1.58 -16.56 -2.44
N GLY A 56 0.35 -16.25 -2.05
CA GLY A 56 -0.21 -14.90 -2.11
C GLY A 56 0.58 -13.92 -1.24
N GLU A 57 1.01 -14.34 -0.05
CA GLU A 57 1.85 -13.52 0.82
C GLU A 57 3.25 -13.31 0.24
N THR A 58 3.81 -14.33 -0.39
CA THR A 58 5.10 -14.22 -1.09
C THR A 58 5.01 -13.18 -2.20
N LEU A 59 3.94 -13.22 -2.99
CA LEU A 59 3.70 -12.23 -4.04
C LEU A 59 3.54 -10.83 -3.45
N LEU A 60 2.80 -10.70 -2.35
CA LEU A 60 2.60 -9.41 -1.69
C LEU A 60 3.92 -8.83 -1.20
N ARG A 61 4.75 -9.62 -0.53
CA ARG A 61 6.05 -9.14 -0.05
C ARG A 61 6.95 -8.70 -1.20
N ARG A 62 6.92 -9.41 -2.31
CA ARG A 62 7.64 -9.00 -3.53
C ARG A 62 7.14 -7.63 -4.01
N ASP A 63 5.83 -7.48 -4.12
CA ASP A 63 5.24 -6.27 -4.71
C ASP A 63 5.33 -5.07 -3.77
N VAL A 64 5.25 -5.29 -2.46
CA VAL A 64 5.48 -4.24 -1.46
C VAL A 64 6.91 -3.71 -1.55
N GLY A 65 7.86 -4.51 -2.03
CA GLY A 65 9.24 -4.05 -2.26
C GLY A 65 9.31 -2.81 -3.15
N VAL A 66 8.42 -2.68 -4.12
CA VAL A 66 8.35 -1.49 -4.97
C VAL A 66 7.96 -0.26 -4.14
N ALA A 67 6.96 -0.41 -3.26
CA ALA A 67 6.53 0.66 -2.36
C ALA A 67 7.63 1.01 -1.36
N GLU A 68 8.31 0.00 -0.80
CA GLU A 68 9.42 0.21 0.14
C GLU A 68 10.53 1.06 -0.48
N ARG A 69 10.91 0.74 -1.71
CA ARG A 69 11.94 1.50 -2.42
C ARG A 69 11.49 2.93 -2.72
N ALA A 70 10.22 3.10 -3.08
CA ALA A 70 9.67 4.43 -3.36
C ALA A 70 9.68 5.31 -2.10
N VAL A 71 9.22 4.79 -0.97
CA VAL A 71 9.23 5.53 0.30
C VAL A 71 10.66 5.91 0.68
N SER A 72 11.59 4.95 0.59
CA SER A 72 13.00 5.19 0.92
C SER A 72 13.62 6.28 0.05
N ARG A 73 13.24 6.35 -1.23
CA ARG A 73 13.74 7.36 -2.15
C ARG A 73 13.13 8.73 -1.92
N LEU A 74 11.82 8.77 -1.65
CA LEU A 74 11.06 10.03 -1.62
C LEU A 74 11.09 10.72 -0.27
N ILE A 75 11.23 9.99 0.82
CA ILE A 75 11.28 10.55 2.17
C ILE A 75 12.73 10.65 2.60
N ARG A 76 13.16 11.86 2.91
CA ARG A 76 14.55 12.18 3.21
C ARG A 76 14.84 12.38 4.69
N VAL A 77 13.86 12.17 5.54
CA VAL A 77 14.01 12.27 6.99
C VAL A 77 13.92 10.86 7.59
N PRO A 78 14.49 10.64 8.78
CA PRO A 78 14.35 9.34 9.44
C PRO A 78 12.89 9.02 9.73
N LEU A 79 12.51 7.76 9.51
CA LEU A 79 11.19 7.23 9.81
C LEU A 79 11.34 6.09 10.81
N ASN A 80 10.40 5.97 11.75
CA ASN A 80 10.30 4.75 12.50
C ASN A 80 9.61 3.67 11.65
N GLU A 81 9.61 2.44 12.14
CA GLU A 81 9.06 1.30 11.39
C GLU A 81 7.57 1.47 11.07
N ASN A 82 6.80 2.04 12.00
CA ASN A 82 5.36 2.22 11.83
C ASN A 82 5.05 3.33 10.82
N GLU A 83 5.77 4.42 10.88
CA GLU A 83 5.66 5.50 9.89
C GLU A 83 5.98 4.98 8.50
N PHE A 84 7.07 4.26 8.37
CA PHE A 84 7.50 3.66 7.11
C PHE A 84 6.43 2.71 6.57
N SER A 85 5.92 1.83 7.41
CA SER A 85 4.95 0.81 7.01
C SER A 85 3.60 1.41 6.60
N ALA A 86 3.15 2.46 7.29
CA ALA A 86 1.95 3.20 6.90
C ALA A 86 2.10 3.81 5.51
N LEU A 87 3.26 4.39 5.23
CA LEU A 87 3.54 4.97 3.92
C LEU A 87 3.68 3.91 2.82
N CYS A 88 4.19 2.73 3.15
CA CYS A 88 4.21 1.60 2.21
C CYS A 88 2.80 1.20 1.79
N SER A 89 1.86 1.13 2.73
CA SER A 89 0.46 0.86 2.42
C SER A 89 -0.13 1.94 1.50
N PHE A 90 0.14 3.19 1.80
CA PHE A 90 -0.30 4.34 1.00
C PHE A 90 0.22 4.23 -0.45
N VAL A 91 1.52 3.99 -0.61
CA VAL A 91 2.15 3.89 -1.93
C VAL A 91 1.68 2.63 -2.68
N TYR A 92 1.51 1.51 -1.98
CA TYR A 92 1.00 0.29 -2.60
C TYR A 92 -0.38 0.53 -3.23
N ASN A 93 -1.22 1.31 -2.57
CA ASN A 93 -2.56 1.64 -3.05
C ASN A 93 -2.55 2.70 -4.17
N LEU A 94 -1.80 3.79 -3.99
CA LEU A 94 -1.92 4.99 -4.81
C LEU A 94 -0.77 5.20 -5.78
N GLY A 95 0.35 4.51 -5.58
CA GLY A 95 1.54 4.64 -6.41
C GLY A 95 2.51 5.70 -5.92
N SER A 96 3.76 5.58 -6.37
CA SER A 96 4.84 6.48 -5.95
C SER A 96 4.64 7.92 -6.42
N GLY A 97 4.01 8.12 -7.57
CA GLY A 97 3.76 9.47 -8.11
C GLY A 97 2.86 10.31 -7.21
N ARG A 98 1.85 9.67 -6.59
CA ARG A 98 0.96 10.37 -5.66
C ARG A 98 1.71 10.81 -4.41
N LEU A 99 2.56 9.95 -3.85
CA LEU A 99 3.41 10.34 -2.72
C LEU A 99 4.36 11.47 -3.13
N GLN A 100 4.99 11.34 -4.28
CA GLN A 100 5.97 12.31 -4.77
C GLN A 100 5.41 13.73 -4.85
N SER A 101 4.17 13.88 -5.32
CA SER A 101 3.53 15.18 -5.51
C SER A 101 2.69 15.62 -4.30
N SER A 102 2.65 14.86 -3.22
CA SER A 102 1.75 15.10 -2.10
C SER A 102 2.25 16.18 -1.14
N THR A 103 1.30 16.87 -0.52
CA THR A 103 1.58 17.76 0.61
C THR A 103 2.15 16.97 1.78
N LEU A 104 1.70 15.72 1.96
CA LEU A 104 2.21 14.80 2.99
C LEU A 104 3.74 14.69 2.90
N ARG A 105 4.26 14.40 1.72
CA ARG A 105 5.72 14.28 1.50
C ARG A 105 6.44 15.59 1.83
N SER A 106 5.89 16.70 1.36
CA SER A 106 6.47 18.01 1.60
C SER A 106 6.56 18.32 3.10
N LEU A 107 5.47 18.09 3.84
CA LEU A 107 5.44 18.31 5.28
C LEU A 107 6.43 17.40 5.99
N LEU A 108 6.45 16.12 5.64
CA LEU A 108 7.32 15.14 6.29
C LEU A 108 8.79 15.48 6.06
N ASN A 109 9.18 15.81 4.83
CA ASN A 109 10.56 16.17 4.50
C ASN A 109 11.01 17.50 5.10
N ARG A 110 10.08 18.33 5.58
CA ARG A 110 10.38 19.56 6.31
C ARG A 110 10.31 19.38 7.83
N ASN A 111 10.19 18.15 8.30
CA ASN A 111 10.08 17.83 9.73
C ASN A 111 8.88 18.50 10.40
N ALA A 112 7.74 18.62 9.70
CA ALA A 112 6.50 19.09 10.31
C ALA A 112 6.07 18.13 11.44
N PRO A 113 5.24 18.60 12.40
CA PRO A 113 4.73 17.71 13.45
C PRO A 113 4.06 16.46 12.88
N ARG A 114 4.28 15.31 13.54
CA ARG A 114 3.79 14.01 13.05
C ARG A 114 2.29 13.99 12.85
N GLU A 115 1.52 14.60 13.76
CA GLU A 115 0.07 14.66 13.63
C GLU A 115 -0.36 15.46 12.40
N GLN A 116 0.36 16.53 12.08
CA GLN A 116 0.06 17.32 10.90
C GLN A 116 0.29 16.50 9.62
N VAL A 117 1.36 15.70 9.59
CA VAL A 117 1.64 14.79 8.47
C VAL A 117 0.56 13.72 8.37
N ALA A 118 0.23 13.10 9.50
CA ALA A 118 -0.76 12.01 9.54
C ALA A 118 -2.14 12.49 9.09
N ASP A 119 -2.50 13.73 9.38
CA ASP A 119 -3.79 14.30 8.98
C ASP A 119 -3.93 14.49 7.48
N GLU A 120 -2.83 14.38 6.73
CA GLU A 120 -2.87 14.38 5.27
C GLU A 120 -3.40 13.06 4.69
N LEU A 121 -3.21 11.94 5.41
CA LEU A 121 -3.63 10.62 4.91
C LEU A 121 -5.14 10.54 4.64
N PRO A 122 -6.04 10.95 5.56
CA PRO A 122 -7.48 10.84 5.31
C PRO A 122 -8.01 11.63 4.11
N LYS A 123 -7.24 12.57 3.60
CA LYS A 123 -7.64 13.34 2.41
C LYS A 123 -7.72 12.49 1.15
N TRP A 124 -7.04 11.34 1.12
CA TRP A 124 -6.96 10.43 -0.03
C TRP A 124 -8.03 9.35 0.06
N ARG A 125 -9.30 9.76 -0.02
CA ARG A 125 -10.47 8.92 0.21
C ARG A 125 -11.38 8.78 -1.02
N ARG A 126 -11.00 9.36 -2.16
CA ARG A 126 -11.83 9.37 -3.38
C ARG A 126 -11.22 8.52 -4.47
N ALA A 127 -12.09 7.86 -5.25
CA ALA A 127 -11.74 7.25 -6.51
C ALA A 127 -12.90 7.47 -7.47
N GLY A 128 -12.59 7.81 -8.73
CA GLY A 128 -13.61 8.12 -9.72
C GLY A 128 -14.53 9.27 -9.29
N GLY A 129 -14.01 10.24 -8.52
CA GLY A 129 -14.77 11.38 -8.02
C GLY A 129 -15.69 11.09 -6.84
N ARG A 130 -15.70 9.86 -6.31
CA ARG A 130 -16.56 9.45 -5.20
C ARG A 130 -15.74 9.12 -3.96
N ILE A 131 -16.30 9.44 -2.78
CA ILE A 131 -15.74 8.96 -1.51
C ILE A 131 -16.09 7.48 -1.37
N LEU A 132 -15.06 6.63 -1.21
CA LEU A 132 -15.24 5.19 -1.04
C LEU A 132 -15.02 4.81 0.42
N PRO A 133 -15.99 4.11 1.05
CA PRO A 133 -15.85 3.69 2.45
C PRO A 133 -14.58 2.86 2.71
N GLY A 134 -14.18 2.02 1.76
CA GLY A 134 -12.94 1.23 1.87
C GLY A 134 -11.70 2.09 1.95
N LEU A 135 -11.65 3.18 1.17
CA LEU A 135 -10.53 4.11 1.21
C LEU A 135 -10.53 4.92 2.51
N VAL A 136 -11.70 5.30 3.00
CA VAL A 136 -11.81 5.98 4.30
C VAL A 136 -11.22 5.09 5.41
N ARG A 137 -11.60 3.82 5.45
CA ARG A 137 -11.10 2.85 6.44
C ARG A 137 -9.59 2.63 6.30
N ARG A 138 -9.11 2.48 5.07
CA ARG A 138 -7.68 2.26 4.82
C ARG A 138 -6.83 3.45 5.28
N ARG A 139 -7.25 4.65 4.93
CA ARG A 139 -6.54 5.88 5.37
C ARG A 139 -6.55 6.03 6.88
N ALA A 140 -7.68 5.69 7.53
CA ALA A 140 -7.76 5.72 8.99
C ALA A 140 -6.79 4.73 9.64
N ALA A 141 -6.68 3.52 9.09
CA ALA A 141 -5.74 2.51 9.58
C ALA A 141 -4.29 2.96 9.37
N GLU A 142 -3.97 3.53 8.21
CA GLU A 142 -2.63 4.07 7.93
C GLU A 142 -2.28 5.20 8.88
N ARG A 143 -3.23 6.11 9.15
CA ARG A 143 -3.03 7.21 10.08
C ARG A 143 -2.75 6.70 11.49
N ALA A 144 -3.54 5.74 11.96
CA ALA A 144 -3.35 5.15 13.29
C ALA A 144 -1.98 4.49 13.42
N LEU A 145 -1.55 3.74 12.39
CA LEU A 145 -0.24 3.10 12.38
C LEU A 145 0.88 4.14 12.36
N PHE A 146 0.74 5.18 11.54
CA PHE A 146 1.74 6.25 11.42
C PHE A 146 2.02 6.90 12.78
N LEU A 147 0.98 7.10 13.58
CA LEU A 147 1.07 7.76 14.88
C LEU A 147 1.36 6.81 16.05
N TYR A 148 1.35 5.51 15.83
CA TYR A 148 1.52 4.52 16.89
C TYR A 148 2.98 4.44 17.31
N ASP A 149 3.25 4.72 18.57
CA ASP A 149 4.59 4.69 19.15
C ASP A 149 4.89 3.38 19.90
N GLY A 150 3.91 2.54 19.99
CA GLY A 150 3.82 1.26 20.62
C GLY A 150 4.89 0.49 21.03
#